data_39f69dab791e29594fece0d1155fa058
#
_entry.id   39f69dab791e29594fece0d1155fa058
#
_cell.length_a   1.000
_cell.length_b   1.000
_cell.length_c   1.000
_cell.angle_alpha   90.00
_cell.angle_beta   90.00
_cell.angle_gamma   90.00
#
_symmetry.space_group_name_H-M   'P 1'
#
loop_
_entity.id
_entity.type
_entity.pdbx_description
1 polymer ?
#
loop_
_entity_poly.entity_id
_entity_poly.type
_entity_poly.pdbx_seq_one_letter_code
_entity_poly.pdbx_strand_id
1 'polypeptide(L)'
;MSSFSPSTPIQLQIRKIIFDKYNDVDTKFTNDEIFDTIKQGGDFDSTWIIDDLEPYINEICDSGLTRNIAQNFTTIWLKLFDPIKKHHCNSCDNDVYVGESEQQECPNPTCSAAI
;
A
#
# COMPACT_ATOMS: atom_id res chain seq x y z
N MET A 1 18.05 3.05 7.90
CA MET A 1 16.95 3.64 8.71
C MET A 1 15.62 3.22 8.11
N SER A 2 14.69 2.78 8.93
CA SER A 2 13.36 2.43 8.45
C SER A 2 12.63 3.66 7.93
N SER A 3 11.90 3.52 6.82
CA SER A 3 11.04 4.59 6.29
C SER A 3 9.70 4.67 7.01
N PHE A 4 9.42 3.76 7.92
CA PHE A 4 8.14 3.68 8.63
C PHE A 4 8.34 3.90 10.12
N SER A 5 7.38 4.57 10.76
CA SER A 5 7.32 4.60 12.21
C SER A 5 6.51 3.36 12.71
N PRO A 6 6.74 2.90 13.95
CA PRO A 6 6.00 1.76 14.49
C PRO A 6 4.48 1.97 14.54
N SER A 7 4.04 3.22 14.54
CA SER A 7 2.60 3.56 14.56
C SER A 7 2.01 3.74 13.17
N THR A 8 2.80 3.61 12.10
CA THR A 8 2.29 3.79 10.74
C THR A 8 1.36 2.64 10.36
N PRO A 9 0.10 2.93 10.00
CA PRO A 9 -0.83 1.88 9.57
C PRO A 9 -0.30 1.10 8.36
N ILE A 10 -0.61 -0.18 8.33
CA ILE A 10 -0.16 -1.06 7.24
C ILE A 10 -0.65 -0.56 5.87
N GLN A 11 -1.84 0.04 5.81
CA GLN A 11 -2.38 0.60 4.57
C GLN A 11 -1.46 1.68 3.99
N LEU A 12 -0.91 2.54 4.83
CA LEU A 12 0.01 3.58 4.38
C LEU A 12 1.36 2.99 3.98
N GLN A 13 1.82 1.97 4.69
CA GLN A 13 3.07 1.29 4.37
C GLN A 13 3.02 0.64 2.99
N ILE A 14 1.93 -0.06 2.68
CA ILE A 14 1.76 -0.70 1.38
C ILE A 14 1.78 0.34 0.26
N ARG A 15 1.04 1.43 0.40
CA ARG A 15 0.97 2.49 -0.60
C ARG A 15 2.33 3.16 -0.83
N LYS A 16 3.09 3.37 0.24
CA LYS A 16 4.44 3.92 0.14
C LYS A 16 5.38 3.00 -0.63
N ILE A 17 5.31 1.70 -0.38
CA ILE A 17 6.13 0.72 -1.09
C ILE A 17 5.82 0.74 -2.58
N ILE A 18 4.54 0.77 -2.95
CA ILE A 18 4.13 0.85 -4.34
C ILE A 18 4.65 2.14 -4.97
N PHE A 19 4.53 3.26 -4.26
CA PHE A 19 5.03 4.56 -4.72
C PHE A 19 6.55 4.53 -4.96
N ASP A 20 7.30 3.96 -4.03
CA ASP A 20 8.77 3.97 -4.09
C ASP A 20 9.33 3.00 -5.13
N LYS A 21 8.68 1.85 -5.35
CA LYS A 21 9.24 0.75 -6.14
C LYS A 21 8.47 0.41 -7.41
N TYR A 22 7.17 0.64 -7.44
CA TYR A 22 6.29 0.13 -8.49
C TYR A 22 5.40 1.21 -9.10
N ASN A 23 5.79 2.47 -8.99
CA ASN A 23 4.93 3.60 -9.38
C ASN A 23 4.97 3.93 -10.87
N ASP A 24 5.01 2.91 -11.71
CA ASP A 24 4.83 3.06 -13.16
C ASP A 24 3.54 2.37 -13.57
N VAL A 25 2.74 3.03 -14.40
CA VAL A 25 1.52 2.44 -14.93
C VAL A 25 1.87 1.14 -15.64
N ASP A 26 1.05 0.12 -15.42
CA ASP A 26 1.24 -1.23 -15.93
C ASP A 26 2.35 -2.03 -15.25
N THR A 27 3.00 -1.50 -14.23
CA THR A 27 3.97 -2.28 -13.44
C THR A 27 3.27 -3.43 -12.74
N LYS A 28 3.84 -4.61 -12.86
CA LYS A 28 3.34 -5.83 -12.21
C LYS A 28 4.18 -6.15 -10.98
N PHE A 29 3.52 -6.53 -9.91
CA PHE A 29 4.18 -6.91 -8.67
C PHE A 29 3.31 -7.91 -7.91
N THR A 30 3.85 -8.50 -6.85
CA THR A 30 3.13 -9.48 -6.05
C THR A 30 2.99 -9.01 -4.61
N ASN A 31 2.01 -9.59 -3.91
CA ASN A 31 1.89 -9.39 -2.46
C ASN A 31 3.11 -9.90 -1.71
N ASP A 32 3.78 -10.95 -2.22
CA ASP A 32 5.02 -11.47 -1.64
C ASP A 32 6.12 -10.42 -1.64
N GLU A 33 6.28 -9.70 -2.74
CA GLU A 33 7.29 -8.63 -2.86
C GLU A 33 7.02 -7.50 -1.86
N ILE A 34 5.77 -7.11 -1.70
CA ILE A 34 5.37 -6.10 -0.72
C ILE A 34 5.64 -6.60 0.69
N PHE A 35 5.25 -7.83 0.99
CA PHE A 35 5.45 -8.44 2.30
C PHE A 35 6.93 -8.48 2.70
N ASP A 36 7.79 -8.92 1.77
CA ASP A 36 9.23 -8.97 2.00
C ASP A 36 9.80 -7.56 2.30
N THR A 37 9.34 -6.56 1.56
CA THR A 37 9.79 -5.18 1.76
C THR A 37 9.39 -4.65 3.13
N ILE A 38 8.17 -4.95 3.57
CA ILE A 38 7.70 -4.55 4.90
C ILE A 38 8.53 -5.20 6.00
N LYS A 39 8.80 -6.50 5.86
CA LYS A 39 9.62 -7.23 6.84
C LYS A 39 11.04 -6.70 6.94
N GLN A 40 11.62 -6.31 5.81
CA GLN A 40 12.96 -5.72 5.78
C GLN A 40 13.02 -4.34 6.44
N GLY A 41 11.90 -3.65 6.53
CA GLY A 41 11.82 -2.35 7.17
C GLY A 41 12.00 -2.36 8.68
N GLY A 42 11.82 -3.52 9.33
CA GLY A 42 12.07 -3.69 10.75
C GLY A 42 10.98 -3.20 11.71
N ASP A 43 9.97 -2.53 11.20
CA ASP A 43 8.86 -1.98 12.01
C ASP A 43 7.62 -2.87 11.95
N PHE A 44 7.80 -4.13 11.61
CA PHE A 44 6.71 -5.05 11.32
C PHE A 44 6.69 -6.18 12.33
N ASP A 45 5.49 -6.55 12.77
CA ASP A 45 5.31 -7.66 13.69
C ASP A 45 5.78 -8.97 13.03
N SER A 46 6.79 -9.60 13.60
CA SER A 46 7.38 -10.82 13.07
C SER A 46 6.43 -12.02 13.10
N THR A 47 5.30 -11.92 13.79
CA THR A 47 4.29 -12.99 13.82
C THR A 47 3.40 -13.00 12.59
N TRP A 48 3.42 -11.94 11.78
CA TRP A 48 2.61 -11.87 10.57
C TRP A 48 3.10 -12.85 9.51
N ILE A 49 2.15 -13.43 8.80
CA ILE A 49 2.39 -14.25 7.61
C ILE A 49 1.77 -13.56 6.40
N ILE A 50 2.07 -14.05 5.21
CA ILE A 50 1.60 -13.45 3.95
C ILE A 50 0.07 -13.34 3.89
N ASP A 51 -0.65 -14.29 4.47
CA ASP A 51 -2.11 -14.29 4.48
C ASP A 51 -2.69 -13.12 5.26
N ASP A 52 -1.96 -12.60 6.26
CA ASP A 52 -2.39 -11.44 7.03
C ASP A 52 -2.41 -10.16 6.19
N LEU A 53 -1.64 -10.14 5.11
CA LEU A 53 -1.57 -9.00 4.20
C LEU A 53 -2.75 -8.97 3.21
N GLU A 54 -3.36 -10.11 2.93
CA GLU A 54 -4.37 -10.25 1.88
C GLU A 54 -5.53 -9.24 1.99
N PRO A 55 -6.14 -9.01 3.17
CA PRO A 55 -7.24 -8.04 3.27
C PRO A 55 -6.83 -6.64 2.83
N TYR A 56 -5.60 -6.23 3.12
CA TYR A 56 -5.09 -4.91 2.75
C TYR A 56 -4.78 -4.82 1.26
N ILE A 57 -4.32 -5.91 0.66
CA ILE A 57 -4.13 -6.00 -0.79
C ILE A 57 -5.48 -5.87 -1.49
N ASN A 58 -6.51 -6.53 -0.97
CA ASN A 58 -7.87 -6.42 -1.51
C ASN A 58 -8.40 -4.98 -1.41
N GLU A 59 -8.09 -4.27 -0.33
CA GLU A 59 -8.49 -2.87 -0.19
C GLU A 59 -7.92 -1.99 -1.30
N ILE A 60 -6.65 -2.15 -1.65
CA ILE A 60 -6.06 -1.34 -2.72
C ILE A 60 -6.61 -1.71 -4.10
N CYS A 61 -7.03 -2.94 -4.29
CA CYS A 61 -7.72 -3.34 -5.52
C CYS A 61 -9.12 -2.73 -5.58
N ASP A 62 -9.84 -2.75 -4.47
CA ASP A 62 -11.19 -2.20 -4.37
C ASP A 62 -11.20 -0.69 -4.56
N SER A 63 -10.15 0.00 -4.14
CA SER A 63 -10.02 1.45 -4.31
C SER A 63 -9.76 1.86 -5.75
N GLY A 64 -9.38 0.93 -6.62
CA GLY A 64 -9.04 1.20 -8.02
C GLY A 64 -7.58 1.51 -8.27
N LEU A 65 -6.72 1.48 -7.25
CA LEU A 65 -5.29 1.75 -7.41
C LEU A 65 -4.59 0.63 -8.18
N THR A 66 -4.92 -0.61 -7.85
CA THR A 66 -4.34 -1.80 -8.50
C THR A 66 -5.43 -2.75 -8.97
N ARG A 67 -5.04 -3.72 -9.79
CA ARG A 67 -5.92 -4.82 -10.21
C ARG A 67 -5.26 -6.15 -9.90
N ASN A 68 -6.03 -7.08 -9.37
CA ASN A 68 -5.61 -8.48 -9.25
C ASN A 68 -5.73 -9.11 -10.63
N ILE A 69 -4.59 -9.44 -11.25
CA ILE A 69 -4.55 -10.00 -12.60
C ILE A 69 -4.38 -11.51 -12.63
N ALA A 70 -3.88 -12.09 -11.54
CA ALA A 70 -3.73 -13.54 -11.39
C ALA A 70 -3.52 -13.88 -9.92
N GLN A 71 -3.87 -15.08 -9.55
CA GLN A 71 -3.63 -15.56 -8.20
C GLN A 71 -3.30 -17.05 -8.24
N ASN A 72 -2.28 -17.45 -7.48
CA ASN A 72 -1.87 -18.84 -7.33
C ASN A 72 -1.56 -19.09 -5.86
N PHE A 73 -2.38 -19.91 -5.20
CA PHE A 73 -2.29 -20.15 -3.74
C PHE A 73 -2.34 -18.81 -2.98
N THR A 74 -1.29 -18.48 -2.25
CA THR A 74 -1.19 -17.23 -1.48
C THR A 74 -0.54 -16.09 -2.25
N THR A 75 -0.05 -16.34 -3.47
CA THR A 75 0.57 -15.30 -4.29
C THR A 75 -0.46 -14.62 -5.16
N ILE A 76 -0.60 -13.31 -4.97
CA ILE A 76 -1.50 -12.47 -5.75
C ILE A 76 -0.64 -11.60 -6.67
N TRP A 77 -0.88 -11.70 -7.98
CA TRP A 77 -0.24 -10.87 -8.99
C TRP A 77 -1.07 -9.62 -9.20
N LEU A 78 -0.42 -8.48 -9.05
CA LEU A 78 -1.08 -7.19 -9.10
C LEU A 78 -0.51 -6.35 -10.22
N LYS A 79 -1.34 -5.49 -10.79
CA LYS A 79 -0.93 -4.50 -11.79
C LYS A 79 -1.35 -3.12 -11.31
N LEU A 80 -0.42 -2.18 -11.33
CA LEU A 80 -0.74 -0.79 -11.00
C LEU A 80 -1.64 -0.22 -12.10
N PHE A 81 -2.80 0.28 -11.69
CA PHE A 81 -3.76 0.85 -12.63
C PHE A 81 -3.59 2.36 -12.79
N ASP A 82 -3.13 3.02 -11.73
CA ASP A 82 -3.14 4.46 -11.63
C ASP A 82 -1.86 4.95 -10.94
N PRO A 83 -1.14 5.93 -11.52
CA PRO A 83 0.07 6.44 -10.84
C PRO A 83 -0.28 7.07 -9.50
N ILE A 84 0.58 6.82 -8.52
CA ILE A 84 0.41 7.34 -7.17
C ILE A 84 1.09 8.70 -7.06
N LYS A 85 0.45 9.62 -6.34
CA LYS A 85 1.03 10.90 -5.95
C LYS A 85 1.14 10.98 -4.44
N LYS A 86 2.21 11.62 -3.98
CA LYS A 86 2.44 11.88 -2.57
C LYS A 86 1.67 13.12 -2.15
N HIS A 87 0.96 13.00 -1.04
CA HIS A 87 0.26 14.11 -0.40
C HIS A 87 0.63 14.17 1.07
N HIS A 88 0.54 15.35 1.67
CA HIS A 88 0.67 15.51 3.11
C HIS A 88 -0.72 15.74 3.70
N CYS A 89 -1.15 14.87 4.59
CA CYS A 89 -2.43 15.02 5.27
C CYS A 89 -2.25 15.86 6.53
N ASN A 90 -2.83 17.06 6.55
CA ASN A 90 -2.73 17.96 7.69
C ASN A 90 -3.53 17.49 8.91
N SER A 91 -4.53 16.62 8.69
CA SER A 91 -5.38 16.15 9.77
C SER A 91 -4.70 15.08 10.64
N CYS A 92 -3.95 14.17 10.04
CA CYS A 92 -3.22 13.14 10.78
C CYS A 92 -1.70 13.36 10.76
N ASP A 93 -1.24 14.41 10.08
CA ASP A 93 0.17 14.79 9.98
C ASP A 93 1.06 13.67 9.42
N ASN A 94 0.56 12.96 8.42
CA ASN A 94 1.29 11.90 7.74
C ASN A 94 1.40 12.17 6.26
N ASP A 95 2.50 11.73 5.66
CA ASP A 95 2.60 11.64 4.21
C ASP A 95 1.75 10.46 3.75
N VAL A 96 0.90 10.71 2.77
CA VAL A 96 0.00 9.68 2.24
C VAL A 96 0.17 9.59 0.73
N TYR A 97 -0.19 8.45 0.18
CA TYR A 97 0.06 8.12 -1.23
C TYR A 97 -1.24 7.64 -1.85
N VAL A 98 -1.74 8.41 -2.80
CA VAL A 98 -3.06 8.17 -3.40
C VAL A 98 -2.94 8.24 -4.93
N GLY A 99 -3.62 7.34 -5.62
CA GLY A 99 -3.67 7.32 -7.08
C GLY A 99 -4.45 8.51 -7.63
N GLU A 100 -4.10 8.95 -8.83
CA GLU A 100 -4.73 10.12 -9.45
C GLU A 100 -6.23 9.97 -9.64
N SER A 101 -6.70 8.77 -9.94
CA SER A 101 -8.11 8.48 -10.18
C SER A 101 -8.85 8.01 -8.94
N GLU A 102 -8.14 7.79 -7.84
CA GLU A 102 -8.78 7.42 -6.59
C GLU A 102 -9.50 8.62 -5.98
N GLN A 103 -10.43 8.34 -5.07
CA GLN A 103 -11.04 9.38 -4.25
C GLN A 103 -9.95 10.09 -3.45
N GLN A 104 -9.92 11.41 -3.52
CA GLN A 104 -8.87 12.21 -2.88
C GLN A 104 -9.15 12.37 -1.39
N GLU A 105 -8.99 11.29 -0.66
CA GLU A 105 -9.13 11.22 0.78
C GLU A 105 -7.92 10.54 1.39
N CYS A 106 -7.61 10.89 2.63
CA CYS A 106 -6.51 10.27 3.36
C CYS A 106 -6.77 8.77 3.52
N PRO A 107 -5.87 7.89 3.07
CA PRO A 107 -6.07 6.45 3.18
C PRO A 107 -5.83 5.90 4.58
N ASN A 108 -5.45 6.74 5.53
CA ASN A 108 -5.34 6.33 6.93
C ASN A 108 -6.74 6.00 7.46
N PRO A 109 -6.99 4.77 7.90
CA PRO A 109 -8.33 4.33 8.29
C PRO A 109 -8.92 5.11 9.46
N THR A 110 -8.09 5.78 10.25
CA THR A 110 -8.56 6.60 11.39
C THR A 110 -8.73 8.07 11.04
N CYS A 111 -8.45 8.47 9.81
CA CYS A 111 -8.44 9.87 9.40
C CYS A 111 -9.53 10.18 8.35
N SER A 112 -9.40 9.63 7.16
CA SER A 112 -10.33 9.81 6.02
C SER A 112 -10.60 11.27 5.64
N ALA A 113 -9.72 12.19 6.01
CA ALA A 113 -9.88 13.60 5.66
C ALA A 113 -9.62 13.85 4.17
N ALA A 114 -10.27 14.86 3.61
CA ALA A 114 -9.99 15.28 2.24
C ALA A 114 -8.55 15.80 2.12
N ILE A 115 -7.89 15.48 1.01
CA ILE A 115 -6.52 15.88 0.73
C ILE A 115 -6.41 16.65 -0.57
#